data_96c06a5aa0ad5b34507672b95256b6a1
#
_entry.id   96c06a5aa0ad5b34507672b95256b6a1
#
_cell.length_a   1.000
_cell.length_b   1.000
_cell.length_c   1.000
_cell.angle_alpha   90.00
_cell.angle_beta   90.00
_cell.angle_gamma   90.00
#
_symmetry.space_group_name_H-M   'P 1'
#
loop_
_entity.id
_entity.type
_entity.pdbx_description
1 polymer ?
#
loop_
_entity_poly.entity_id
_entity_poly.type
_entity_poly.pdbx_seq_one_letter_code
_entity_poly.pdbx_strand_id
1 'polypeptide(L)'
;MKSLMSQHGQKLLLPESFSERYDSSLNIRRYGENNLYPQNIREYYEASPTFHSCADRLREFLIGEGTSSKIIPNRVMQACLSDYAIFCGFAMFIQYNGLGQINNVKYIPFETIRLGEQGADGKYTYCYYNPDWSLNTTINKKKVTKQDSTKYWMFTSDIDTRLRRINDPGYTGGEVLYFSNSISYPTEKVRSVLPYVSAEIGCSNVIYRDVRTSFLQNSVLAIPRQSDDDSNEFAENLTSLQGDLNSYKILTVEFSSKEDIPQVLSLNSEDYTTRVTTVADTCRKAIVRTYGQDAFIRLEEGSLGFGSEAIADIYRYYNFQLRPVRREIETFLKQIDPTIEIREVQYGG
;
A
#
# COMPACT_ATOMS: atom_id res chain seq x y z
N MET A 1 18.73 14.79 -3.79
CA MET A 1 18.25 14.30 -5.08
C MET A 1 16.91 14.94 -5.35
N LYS A 2 16.78 15.76 -6.41
CA LYS A 2 15.47 16.31 -6.80
C LYS A 2 14.68 15.18 -7.43
N SER A 3 13.53 14.83 -6.87
CA SER A 3 12.60 13.91 -7.53
C SER A 3 12.11 14.58 -8.80
N LEU A 4 12.42 14.01 -9.94
CA LEU A 4 11.81 14.35 -11.21
C LEU A 4 10.34 13.89 -11.15
N MET A 5 9.47 14.78 -10.70
CA MET A 5 8.03 14.61 -10.89
C MET A 5 7.75 14.84 -12.38
N SER A 6 7.46 13.79 -13.12
CA SER A 6 6.84 13.91 -14.42
C SER A 6 5.38 14.35 -14.22
N GLN A 7 4.90 15.29 -15.01
CA GLN A 7 3.52 15.86 -14.91
C GLN A 7 2.40 14.86 -15.28
N HIS A 8 2.74 13.59 -15.52
CA HIS A 8 1.81 12.45 -15.65
C HIS A 8 2.43 11.27 -14.91
N GLY A 9 2.70 11.53 -13.63
CA GLY A 9 3.64 10.86 -12.81
C GLY A 9 3.23 9.47 -12.39
N GLN A 10 3.80 8.49 -13.00
CA GLN A 10 4.02 7.23 -12.32
C GLN A 10 5.24 7.42 -11.41
N LYS A 11 4.98 7.53 -10.11
CA LYS A 11 6.02 7.62 -9.08
C LYS A 11 6.81 6.32 -9.09
N LEU A 12 8.14 6.41 -9.16
CA LEU A 12 8.99 5.25 -8.94
C LEU A 12 8.92 4.87 -7.47
N LEU A 13 8.23 3.77 -7.17
CA LEU A 13 8.13 3.22 -5.83
C LEU A 13 9.32 2.28 -5.59
N LEU A 14 10.22 2.68 -4.71
CA LEU A 14 11.35 1.85 -4.28
C LEU A 14 11.03 1.24 -2.91
N PRO A 15 11.31 -0.06 -2.72
CA PRO A 15 11.13 -0.70 -1.43
C PRO A 15 11.96 -0.02 -0.35
N GLU A 16 11.29 0.42 0.72
CA GLU A 16 11.93 1.01 1.88
C GLU A 16 12.10 -0.04 2.99
N SER A 17 13.21 0.03 3.71
CA SER A 17 13.40 -0.78 4.91
C SER A 17 12.47 -0.27 6.01
N PHE A 18 11.78 -1.18 6.67
CA PHE A 18 10.95 -0.84 7.81
C PHE A 18 11.82 -0.57 9.03
N SER A 19 11.58 0.55 9.70
CA SER A 19 12.20 0.89 10.98
C SER A 19 11.19 1.56 11.89
N GLU A 20 11.31 1.31 13.19
CA GLU A 20 10.54 1.99 14.23
C GLU A 20 11.47 2.79 15.12
N ARG A 21 11.19 4.07 15.28
CA ARG A 21 11.96 4.94 16.17
C ARG A 21 11.05 5.88 16.92
N TYR A 22 11.26 6.01 18.24
CA TYR A 22 10.54 7.00 19.03
C TYR A 22 11.07 8.42 18.74
N ASP A 23 10.16 9.33 18.45
CA ASP A 23 10.43 10.75 18.24
C ASP A 23 9.88 11.55 19.43
N SER A 24 10.77 11.96 20.33
CA SER A 24 10.39 12.73 21.51
C SER A 24 9.84 14.12 21.19
N SER A 25 10.17 14.70 20.02
CA SER A 25 9.68 16.00 19.63
C SER A 25 8.18 15.98 19.30
N LEU A 26 7.70 14.89 18.74
CA LEU A 26 6.29 14.67 18.41
C LEU A 26 5.56 13.77 19.42
N ASN A 27 6.30 13.12 20.35
CA ASN A 27 5.80 12.09 21.28
C ASN A 27 5.18 10.89 20.56
N ILE A 28 5.69 10.52 19.40
CA ILE A 28 5.21 9.40 18.61
C ILE A 28 6.30 8.38 18.37
N ARG A 29 5.90 7.14 18.14
CA ARG A 29 6.72 6.14 17.47
C ARG A 29 6.56 6.33 15.97
N ARG A 30 7.65 6.65 15.26
CA ARG A 30 7.62 6.80 13.80
C ARG A 30 7.32 5.46 13.14
N TYR A 31 6.52 5.50 12.07
CA TYR A 31 6.22 4.36 11.24
C TYR A 31 7.04 4.43 9.95
N GLY A 32 8.20 3.75 9.97
CA GLY A 32 9.22 3.89 8.93
C GLY A 32 10.18 5.07 9.20
N GLU A 33 11.23 5.16 8.40
CA GLU A 33 12.29 6.15 8.58
C GLU A 33 11.78 7.59 8.44
N ASN A 34 10.98 7.83 7.39
CA ASN A 34 10.38 9.15 7.08
C ASN A 34 8.98 9.34 7.71
N ASN A 35 8.50 8.39 8.51
CA ASN A 35 7.14 8.35 9.07
C ASN A 35 6.00 8.24 8.04
N LEU A 36 6.30 7.82 6.81
CA LEU A 36 5.33 7.68 5.71
C LEU A 36 5.19 6.23 5.21
N TYR A 37 5.74 5.27 5.94
CA TYR A 37 5.71 3.88 5.52
C TYR A 37 4.30 3.34 5.18
N PRO A 38 3.24 3.56 6.00
CA PRO A 38 1.92 3.07 5.66
C PRO A 38 1.31 3.79 4.45
N GLN A 39 1.61 5.07 4.23
CA GLN A 39 1.21 5.78 3.02
C GLN A 39 1.87 5.17 1.77
N ASN A 40 3.16 4.81 1.87
CA ASN A 40 3.87 4.14 0.79
C ASN A 40 3.25 2.76 0.50
N ILE A 41 2.89 1.98 1.53
CA ILE A 41 2.19 0.69 1.34
C ILE A 41 0.83 0.88 0.65
N ARG A 42 0.08 1.94 0.97
CA ARG A 42 -1.16 2.30 0.27
C ARG A 42 -0.91 2.61 -1.21
N GLU A 43 0.14 3.38 -1.51
CA GLU A 43 0.54 3.66 -2.90
C GLU A 43 0.91 2.38 -3.67
N TYR A 44 1.61 1.43 -3.04
CA TYR A 44 1.89 0.12 -3.65
C TYR A 44 0.60 -0.67 -3.93
N TYR A 45 -0.35 -0.66 -2.99
CA TYR A 45 -1.65 -1.31 -3.17
C TYR A 45 -2.42 -0.71 -4.35
N GLU A 46 -2.42 0.61 -4.50
CA GLU A 46 -3.11 1.31 -5.58
C GLU A 46 -2.43 1.11 -6.95
N ALA A 47 -1.11 0.96 -6.97
CA ALA A 47 -0.33 0.88 -8.20
C ALA A 47 -0.10 -0.55 -8.73
N SER A 48 -0.16 -1.58 -7.86
CA SER A 48 0.08 -2.97 -8.26
C SER A 48 -1.23 -3.73 -8.45
N PRO A 49 -1.58 -4.15 -9.68
CA PRO A 49 -2.81 -4.90 -9.95
C PRO A 49 -2.90 -6.20 -9.15
N THR A 50 -1.79 -6.92 -9.01
CA THR A 50 -1.76 -8.20 -8.29
C THR A 50 -1.92 -7.99 -6.79
N PHE A 51 -1.21 -7.02 -6.20
CA PHE A 51 -1.37 -6.72 -4.78
C PHE A 51 -2.79 -6.26 -4.46
N HIS A 52 -3.35 -5.36 -5.29
CA HIS A 52 -4.73 -4.90 -5.18
C HIS A 52 -5.72 -6.07 -5.17
N SER A 53 -5.66 -6.93 -6.19
CA SER A 53 -6.53 -8.10 -6.32
C SER A 53 -6.40 -9.07 -5.13
N CYS A 54 -5.17 -9.34 -4.67
CA CYS A 54 -4.93 -10.22 -3.54
C CYS A 54 -5.47 -9.66 -2.22
N ALA A 55 -5.27 -8.38 -1.97
CA ALA A 55 -5.78 -7.73 -0.78
C ALA A 55 -7.30 -7.63 -0.79
N ASP A 56 -7.91 -7.31 -1.93
CA ASP A 56 -9.37 -7.27 -2.07
C ASP A 56 -10.01 -8.64 -1.84
N ARG A 57 -9.44 -9.70 -2.42
CA ARG A 57 -9.90 -11.07 -2.17
C ARG A 57 -9.76 -11.45 -0.69
N LEU A 58 -8.65 -11.09 -0.05
CA LEU A 58 -8.48 -11.31 1.38
C LEU A 58 -9.54 -10.58 2.19
N ARG A 59 -9.82 -9.30 1.87
CA ARG A 59 -10.89 -8.51 2.48
C ARG A 59 -12.24 -9.19 2.34
N GLU A 60 -12.62 -9.63 1.13
CA GLU A 60 -13.90 -10.27 0.85
C GLU A 60 -14.09 -11.54 1.68
N PHE A 61 -13.08 -12.38 1.78
CA PHE A 61 -13.12 -13.58 2.60
C PHE A 61 -13.13 -13.30 4.11
N LEU A 62 -12.50 -12.20 4.55
CA LEU A 62 -12.56 -11.78 5.95
C LEU A 62 -13.91 -11.17 6.33
N ILE A 63 -14.53 -10.39 5.43
CA ILE A 63 -15.89 -9.84 5.63
C ILE A 63 -16.92 -10.96 5.63
N GLY A 64 -16.74 -11.95 4.74
CA GLY A 64 -17.67 -13.03 4.54
C GLY A 64 -19.08 -12.54 4.25
N GLU A 65 -20.06 -13.17 4.88
CA GLU A 65 -21.48 -12.77 4.82
C GLU A 65 -21.82 -11.63 5.80
N GLY A 66 -20.80 -10.94 6.34
CA GLY A 66 -20.96 -9.84 7.27
C GLY A 66 -20.85 -10.25 8.73
N THR A 67 -21.18 -9.32 9.61
CA THR A 67 -21.05 -9.50 11.07
C THR A 67 -22.40 -9.48 11.77
N SER A 68 -22.50 -10.17 12.91
CA SER A 68 -23.66 -10.14 13.78
C SER A 68 -23.75 -8.89 14.65
N SER A 69 -22.73 -8.03 14.65
CA SER A 69 -22.64 -6.87 15.54
C SER A 69 -23.75 -5.84 15.30
N LYS A 70 -24.36 -5.40 16.40
CA LYS A 70 -25.30 -4.27 16.41
C LYS A 70 -24.65 -2.95 16.78
N ILE A 71 -23.42 -2.99 17.32
CA ILE A 71 -22.66 -1.84 17.81
C ILE A 71 -21.74 -1.31 16.72
N ILE A 72 -21.11 -2.21 15.96
CA ILE A 72 -20.20 -1.85 14.87
C ILE A 72 -20.95 -1.87 13.56
N PRO A 73 -21.16 -0.71 12.89
CA PRO A 73 -21.81 -0.69 11.59
C PRO A 73 -21.04 -1.51 10.54
N ASN A 74 -21.74 -2.24 9.69
CA ASN A 74 -21.10 -3.06 8.64
C ASN A 74 -20.14 -2.25 7.76
N ARG A 75 -20.46 -0.99 7.44
CA ARG A 75 -19.59 -0.11 6.66
C ARG A 75 -18.27 0.17 7.37
N VAL A 76 -18.29 0.34 8.69
CA VAL A 76 -17.08 0.54 9.50
C VAL A 76 -16.25 -0.74 9.49
N MET A 77 -16.91 -1.90 9.68
CA MET A 77 -16.24 -3.19 9.64
C MET A 77 -15.58 -3.46 8.28
N GLN A 78 -16.27 -3.18 7.18
CA GLN A 78 -15.74 -3.30 5.83
C GLN A 78 -14.47 -2.43 5.63
N ALA A 79 -14.50 -1.17 6.07
CA ALA A 79 -13.35 -0.28 5.98
C ALA A 79 -12.16 -0.78 6.82
N CYS A 80 -12.42 -1.25 8.04
CA CYS A 80 -11.39 -1.81 8.91
C CYS A 80 -10.77 -3.10 8.34
N LEU A 81 -11.57 -3.98 7.75
CA LEU A 81 -11.06 -5.19 7.11
C LEU A 81 -10.33 -4.90 5.79
N SER A 82 -10.66 -3.80 5.10
CA SER A 82 -9.86 -3.29 3.98
C SER A 82 -8.47 -2.86 4.44
N ASP A 83 -8.38 -2.12 5.54
CA ASP A 83 -7.09 -1.75 6.13
C ASP A 83 -6.33 -2.98 6.62
N TYR A 84 -7.02 -3.95 7.23
CA TYR A 84 -6.40 -5.20 7.63
C TYR A 84 -5.79 -5.97 6.45
N ALA A 85 -6.49 -6.02 5.33
CA ALA A 85 -5.99 -6.72 4.15
C ALA A 85 -4.71 -6.11 3.57
N ILE A 86 -4.52 -4.81 3.77
CA ILE A 86 -3.35 -4.05 3.29
C ILE A 86 -2.25 -4.03 4.35
N PHE A 87 -2.59 -3.69 5.60
CA PHE A 87 -1.64 -3.38 6.68
C PHE A 87 -1.51 -4.47 7.74
N CYS A 88 -2.40 -5.47 7.76
CA CYS A 88 -2.58 -6.41 8.88
C CYS A 88 -2.88 -5.72 10.21
N GLY A 89 -3.53 -4.57 10.14
CA GLY A 89 -3.98 -3.75 11.27
C GLY A 89 -5.12 -2.84 10.86
N PHE A 90 -5.87 -2.34 11.84
CA PHE A 90 -6.93 -1.36 11.63
C PHE A 90 -7.16 -0.51 12.87
N ALA A 91 -7.89 0.61 12.72
CA ALA A 91 -8.24 1.47 13.83
C ALA A 91 -9.72 1.88 13.78
N MET A 92 -10.35 1.96 14.97
CA MET A 92 -11.71 2.43 15.15
C MET A 92 -11.74 3.54 16.20
N PHE A 93 -12.55 4.56 15.96
CA PHE A 93 -12.82 5.61 16.93
C PHE A 93 -14.12 5.31 17.65
N ILE A 94 -14.07 5.21 18.98
CA ILE A 94 -15.17 4.82 19.83
C ILE A 94 -15.62 6.02 20.63
N GLN A 95 -16.87 6.41 20.47
CA GLN A 95 -17.50 7.50 21.19
C GLN A 95 -18.45 6.96 22.26
N TYR A 96 -18.49 7.63 23.40
CA TYR A 96 -19.29 7.24 24.54
C TYR A 96 -20.40 8.24 24.83
N ASN A 97 -21.45 7.78 25.49
CA ASN A 97 -22.42 8.64 26.15
C ASN A 97 -21.89 9.07 27.55
N GLY A 98 -22.62 9.95 28.23
CA GLY A 98 -22.24 10.42 29.57
C GLY A 98 -22.16 9.36 30.66
N LEU A 99 -22.68 8.15 30.40
CA LEU A 99 -22.61 6.98 31.29
C LEU A 99 -21.41 6.05 30.95
N GLY A 100 -20.57 6.43 30.01
CA GLY A 100 -19.44 5.62 29.58
C GLY A 100 -19.81 4.43 28.67
N GLN A 101 -21.07 4.34 28.21
CA GLN A 101 -21.48 3.31 27.27
C GLN A 101 -21.11 3.70 25.85
N ILE A 102 -20.81 2.73 25.00
CA ILE A 102 -20.48 2.96 23.59
C ILE A 102 -21.74 3.50 22.89
N ASN A 103 -21.63 4.70 22.33
CA ASN A 103 -22.69 5.36 21.59
C ASN A 103 -22.51 5.27 20.08
N ASN A 104 -21.24 5.33 19.62
CA ASN A 104 -20.94 5.29 18.19
C ASN A 104 -19.54 4.75 17.95
N VAL A 105 -19.38 4.04 16.82
CA VAL A 105 -18.10 3.51 16.36
C VAL A 105 -17.86 4.03 14.95
N LYS A 106 -16.71 4.69 14.73
CA LYS A 106 -16.32 5.26 13.44
C LYS A 106 -15.02 4.63 12.96
N TYR A 107 -14.88 4.54 11.65
CA TYR A 107 -13.63 4.18 11.02
C TYR A 107 -12.62 5.34 11.09
N ILE A 108 -11.36 5.00 11.34
CA ILE A 108 -10.21 5.90 11.15
C ILE A 108 -9.25 5.22 10.18
N PRO A 109 -8.80 5.90 9.11
CA PRO A 109 -7.79 5.36 8.21
C PRO A 109 -6.52 4.99 8.96
N PHE A 110 -6.07 3.75 8.80
CA PHE A 110 -4.95 3.21 9.57
C PHE A 110 -3.65 4.01 9.39
N GLU A 111 -3.39 4.47 8.18
CA GLU A 111 -2.23 5.28 7.83
C GLU A 111 -2.15 6.63 8.53
N THR A 112 -3.25 7.11 9.11
CA THR A 112 -3.30 8.41 9.82
C THR A 112 -2.94 8.31 11.30
N ILE A 113 -2.79 7.10 11.85
CA ILE A 113 -2.51 6.86 13.26
C ILE A 113 -1.02 6.63 13.49
N ARG A 114 -0.50 7.22 14.57
CA ARG A 114 0.82 6.89 15.11
C ARG A 114 0.70 6.55 16.59
N LEU A 115 1.42 5.52 17.00
CA LEU A 115 1.48 5.11 18.41
C LEU A 115 2.31 6.12 19.20
N GLY A 116 1.91 6.35 20.44
CA GLY A 116 2.66 7.19 21.37
C GLY A 116 3.83 6.46 22.02
N GLU A 117 4.20 6.90 23.19
CA GLU A 117 5.20 6.24 24.02
C GLU A 117 4.63 4.94 24.61
N GLN A 118 5.44 3.90 24.61
CA GLN A 118 5.10 2.63 25.23
C GLN A 118 5.34 2.70 26.75
N GLY A 119 4.34 2.35 27.54
CA GLY A 119 4.46 2.26 28.98
C GLY A 119 5.38 1.14 29.45
N ALA A 120 5.73 1.15 30.75
CA ALA A 120 6.53 0.10 31.35
C ALA A 120 5.85 -1.29 31.31
N ASP A 121 4.54 -1.32 31.18
CA ASP A 121 3.72 -2.53 31.01
C ASP A 121 3.68 -3.05 29.54
N GLY A 122 4.42 -2.41 28.66
CA GLY A 122 4.45 -2.76 27.24
C GLY A 122 3.25 -2.28 26.42
N LYS A 123 2.30 -1.56 27.05
CA LYS A 123 1.09 -1.07 26.39
C LYS A 123 1.23 0.39 25.96
N TYR A 124 0.45 0.76 24.96
CA TYR A 124 0.33 2.15 24.51
C TYR A 124 -0.88 2.80 25.18
N THR A 125 -0.66 3.90 25.86
CA THR A 125 -1.73 4.65 26.53
C THR A 125 -2.39 5.65 25.60
N TYR A 126 -1.63 6.15 24.63
CA TYR A 126 -2.06 7.18 23.69
C TYR A 126 -1.68 6.81 22.26
N CYS A 127 -2.48 7.31 21.32
CA CYS A 127 -2.11 7.43 19.92
C CYS A 127 -2.35 8.85 19.43
N TYR A 128 -1.79 9.15 18.28
CA TYR A 128 -1.89 10.47 17.65
C TYR A 128 -2.46 10.32 16.24
N TYR A 129 -3.43 11.13 15.95
CA TYR A 129 -4.06 11.22 14.63
C TYR A 129 -3.55 12.46 13.91
N ASN A 130 -3.14 12.29 12.66
CA ASN A 130 -2.89 13.38 11.73
C ASN A 130 -3.26 12.90 10.33
N PRO A 131 -4.05 13.64 9.55
CA PRO A 131 -4.37 13.28 8.17
C PRO A 131 -3.14 13.32 7.25
N ASP A 132 -2.12 14.12 7.59
CA ASP A 132 -0.86 14.25 6.83
C ASP A 132 0.36 14.19 7.74
N TRP A 133 1.08 13.07 7.67
CA TRP A 133 2.32 12.84 8.42
C TRP A 133 3.58 13.23 7.66
N SER A 134 3.49 13.84 6.48
CA SER A 134 4.66 14.27 5.73
C SER A 134 5.47 15.31 6.52
N LEU A 135 6.74 15.02 6.76
CA LEU A 135 7.66 15.92 7.48
C LEU A 135 8.05 17.15 6.68
N ASN A 136 7.89 17.08 5.34
CA ASN A 136 8.11 18.20 4.42
C ASN A 136 7.11 18.08 3.28
N THR A 137 6.14 18.97 3.22
CA THR A 137 5.29 19.07 2.05
C THR A 137 6.04 19.81 0.94
N THR A 138 6.07 19.23 -0.25
CA THR A 138 6.76 19.81 -1.42
C THR A 138 6.17 21.17 -1.81
N ILE A 139 4.88 21.38 -1.52
CA ILE A 139 4.14 22.62 -1.87
C ILE A 139 4.39 23.73 -0.85
N ASN A 140 4.44 23.43 0.45
CA ASN A 140 4.47 24.45 1.50
C ASN A 140 5.71 24.43 2.39
N LYS A 141 6.63 23.46 2.22
CA LYS A 141 7.81 23.24 3.09
C LYS A 141 7.46 23.27 4.60
N LYS A 142 6.20 22.95 4.93
CA LYS A 142 5.73 22.94 6.30
C LYS A 142 6.16 21.66 7.00
N LYS A 143 6.84 21.80 8.12
CA LYS A 143 7.24 20.68 8.96
C LYS A 143 6.07 20.30 9.88
N VAL A 144 5.79 18.99 10.01
CA VAL A 144 4.79 18.51 10.98
C VAL A 144 5.21 18.86 12.40
N THR A 145 4.29 19.40 13.17
CA THR A 145 4.47 19.79 14.58
C THR A 145 3.48 19.03 15.48
N LYS A 146 3.69 19.09 16.80
CA LYS A 146 2.74 18.52 17.78
C LYS A 146 1.33 19.09 17.65
N GLN A 147 1.20 20.34 17.24
CA GLN A 147 -0.08 21.04 17.09
C GLN A 147 -0.90 20.52 15.90
N ASP A 148 -0.24 19.91 14.91
CA ASP A 148 -0.90 19.35 13.73
C ASP A 148 -1.55 17.98 14.03
N SER A 149 -1.25 17.36 15.19
CA SER A 149 -1.76 16.05 15.57
C SER A 149 -2.72 16.11 16.75
N THR A 150 -3.80 15.34 16.66
CA THR A 150 -4.76 15.16 17.75
C THR A 150 -4.38 13.94 18.58
N LYS A 151 -4.22 14.15 19.90
CA LYS A 151 -3.94 13.07 20.83
C LYS A 151 -5.21 12.38 21.25
N TYR A 152 -5.26 11.06 21.13
CA TYR A 152 -6.36 10.24 21.62
C TYR A 152 -5.87 9.22 22.67
N TRP A 153 -6.75 8.89 23.60
CA TRP A 153 -6.56 7.74 24.47
C TRP A 153 -6.74 6.45 23.67
N MET A 154 -5.92 5.45 23.98
CA MET A 154 -6.18 4.09 23.52
C MET A 154 -7.38 3.53 24.26
N PHE A 155 -8.18 2.72 23.56
CA PHE A 155 -9.39 2.10 24.12
C PHE A 155 -9.12 1.32 25.41
N THR A 156 -10.04 1.44 26.35
CA THR A 156 -10.07 0.62 27.55
C THR A 156 -11.44 -0.02 27.74
N SER A 157 -11.48 -1.28 28.18
CA SER A 157 -12.71 -1.95 28.57
C SER A 157 -13.16 -1.57 30.00
N ASP A 158 -12.28 -0.98 30.81
CA ASP A 158 -12.56 -0.57 32.18
C ASP A 158 -13.43 0.70 32.22
N ILE A 159 -14.65 0.54 32.72
CA ILE A 159 -15.66 1.61 32.74
C ILE A 159 -15.27 2.77 33.68
N ASP A 160 -14.62 2.48 34.81
CA ASP A 160 -14.23 3.52 35.76
C ASP A 160 -13.11 4.40 35.21
N THR A 161 -12.17 3.80 34.53
CA THR A 161 -11.10 4.54 33.81
C THR A 161 -11.71 5.36 32.68
N ARG A 162 -12.68 4.82 31.93
CA ARG A 162 -13.37 5.50 30.86
C ARG A 162 -14.13 6.72 31.36
N LEU A 163 -14.89 6.59 32.47
CA LEU A 163 -15.63 7.71 33.07
C LEU A 163 -14.68 8.81 33.58
N ARG A 164 -13.54 8.44 34.17
CA ARG A 164 -12.51 9.41 34.55
C ARG A 164 -11.98 10.18 33.34
N ARG A 165 -11.71 9.49 32.23
CA ARG A 165 -11.21 10.13 30.99
C ARG A 165 -12.25 11.04 30.33
N ILE A 166 -13.54 10.67 30.33
CA ILE A 166 -14.63 11.51 29.78
C ILE A 166 -14.71 12.83 30.50
N ASN A 167 -14.41 12.86 31.80
CA ASN A 167 -14.40 14.07 32.62
C ASN A 167 -13.06 14.83 32.61
N ASP A 168 -12.05 14.33 31.90
CA ASP A 168 -10.75 14.99 31.76
C ASP A 168 -10.85 16.16 30.78
N PRO A 169 -10.32 17.36 31.10
CA PRO A 169 -10.32 18.51 30.19
C PRO A 169 -9.59 18.24 28.86
N GLY A 170 -8.68 17.28 28.82
CA GLY A 170 -7.99 16.84 27.60
C GLY A 170 -8.71 15.78 26.78
N TYR A 171 -9.95 15.42 27.15
CA TYR A 171 -10.71 14.42 26.43
C TYR A 171 -11.17 14.91 25.06
N THR A 172 -10.81 14.17 24.01
CA THR A 172 -11.06 14.54 22.62
C THR A 172 -12.29 13.85 22.01
N GLY A 173 -13.27 13.50 22.86
CA GLY A 173 -14.59 13.02 22.43
C GLY A 173 -14.68 11.53 22.12
N GLY A 174 -13.60 10.77 22.35
CA GLY A 174 -13.58 9.31 22.17
C GLY A 174 -12.21 8.69 22.42
N GLU A 175 -12.16 7.39 22.23
CA GLU A 175 -10.95 6.57 22.35
C GLU A 175 -10.70 5.82 21.04
N VAL A 176 -9.45 5.47 20.78
CA VAL A 176 -9.07 4.70 19.60
C VAL A 176 -8.82 3.25 19.97
N LEU A 177 -9.60 2.35 19.40
CA LEU A 177 -9.31 0.93 19.38
C LEU A 177 -8.36 0.66 18.22
N TYR A 178 -7.17 0.17 18.51
CA TYR A 178 -6.12 -0.10 17.54
C TYR A 178 -5.79 -1.59 17.55
N PHE A 179 -5.99 -2.23 16.41
CA PHE A 179 -5.62 -3.62 16.18
C PHE A 179 -4.34 -3.71 15.38
N SER A 180 -3.46 -4.61 15.79
CA SER A 180 -2.23 -4.95 15.08
C SER A 180 -1.91 -6.43 15.30
N ASN A 181 -1.42 -7.13 14.28
CA ASN A 181 -0.91 -8.49 14.40
C ASN A 181 0.47 -8.56 15.09
N SER A 182 0.97 -7.44 15.60
CA SER A 182 2.25 -7.30 16.30
C SER A 182 2.06 -6.43 17.56
N ILE A 183 3.09 -6.32 18.40
CA ILE A 183 3.05 -5.54 19.63
C ILE A 183 2.92 -4.04 19.36
N SER A 184 3.53 -3.56 18.26
CA SER A 184 3.53 -2.14 17.88
C SER A 184 2.82 -1.95 16.54
N TYR A 185 3.57 -1.60 15.51
CA TYR A 185 3.06 -1.55 14.14
C TYR A 185 2.97 -2.94 13.54
N PRO A 186 1.96 -3.21 12.73
CA PRO A 186 1.76 -4.54 12.16
C PRO A 186 2.88 -4.94 11.19
N THR A 187 2.99 -6.25 10.99
CA THR A 187 3.83 -6.82 9.95
C THR A 187 2.95 -7.19 8.78
N GLU A 188 2.99 -6.38 7.74
CA GLU A 188 2.19 -6.56 6.53
C GLU A 188 2.64 -7.81 5.78
N LYS A 189 1.69 -8.56 5.21
CA LYS A 189 2.00 -9.72 4.35
C LYS A 189 2.87 -9.32 3.17
N VAL A 190 2.60 -8.16 2.58
CA VAL A 190 3.31 -7.64 1.40
C VAL A 190 4.76 -7.25 1.67
N ARG A 191 5.15 -7.01 2.93
CA ARG A 191 6.51 -6.54 3.30
C ARG A 191 7.62 -7.41 2.71
N SER A 192 7.47 -8.73 2.74
CA SER A 192 8.46 -9.69 2.23
C SER A 192 8.58 -9.70 0.71
N VAL A 193 7.55 -9.21 0.00
CA VAL A 193 7.46 -9.22 -1.46
C VAL A 193 7.42 -7.83 -2.08
N LEU A 194 7.67 -6.78 -1.29
CA LEU A 194 7.74 -5.40 -1.81
C LEU A 194 8.64 -5.23 -3.04
N PRO A 195 9.82 -5.88 -3.14
CA PRO A 195 10.62 -5.81 -4.36
C PRO A 195 9.90 -6.35 -5.59
N TYR A 196 9.10 -7.41 -5.46
CA TYR A 196 8.30 -7.96 -6.55
C TYR A 196 7.13 -7.06 -6.92
N VAL A 197 6.48 -6.44 -5.92
CA VAL A 197 5.43 -5.43 -6.15
C VAL A 197 5.99 -4.23 -6.92
N SER A 198 7.15 -3.72 -6.51
CA SER A 198 7.84 -2.62 -7.19
C SER A 198 8.24 -2.99 -8.62
N ALA A 199 8.74 -4.22 -8.83
CA ALA A 199 9.10 -4.71 -10.16
C ALA A 199 7.88 -4.89 -11.06
N GLU A 200 6.74 -5.38 -10.56
CA GLU A 200 5.47 -5.48 -11.29
C GLU A 200 5.01 -4.10 -11.77
N ILE A 201 5.04 -3.09 -10.90
CA ILE A 201 4.72 -1.71 -11.24
C ILE A 201 5.68 -1.19 -12.33
N GLY A 202 6.98 -1.48 -12.19
CA GLY A 202 7.98 -1.15 -13.21
C GLY A 202 7.67 -1.79 -14.57
N CYS A 203 7.31 -3.07 -14.61
CA CYS A 203 6.91 -3.76 -15.83
C CYS A 203 5.66 -3.13 -16.46
N SER A 204 4.65 -2.79 -15.65
CA SER A 204 3.44 -2.10 -16.12
C SER A 204 3.76 -0.74 -16.72
N ASN A 205 4.68 0.01 -16.13
CA ASN A 205 5.15 1.30 -16.65
C ASN A 205 5.87 1.16 -17.99
N VAL A 206 6.68 0.11 -18.13
CA VAL A 206 7.38 -0.18 -19.39
C VAL A 206 6.38 -0.52 -20.48
N ILE A 207 5.45 -1.44 -20.22
CA ILE A 207 4.40 -1.83 -21.17
C ILE A 207 3.56 -0.62 -21.59
N TYR A 208 3.16 0.21 -20.63
CA TYR A 208 2.41 1.45 -20.90
C TYR A 208 3.18 2.40 -21.82
N ARG A 209 4.47 2.58 -21.58
CA ARG A 209 5.33 3.40 -22.45
C ARG A 209 5.41 2.83 -23.86
N ASP A 210 5.67 1.53 -23.99
CA ASP A 210 5.80 0.87 -25.27
C ASP A 210 4.53 1.02 -26.11
N VAL A 211 3.35 0.83 -25.49
CA VAL A 211 2.06 1.05 -26.15
C VAL A 211 1.90 2.51 -26.56
N ARG A 212 2.23 3.46 -25.66
CA ARG A 212 2.10 4.90 -25.95
C ARG A 212 3.02 5.38 -27.05
N THR A 213 4.21 4.77 -27.18
CA THR A 213 5.17 5.07 -28.24
C THR A 213 4.91 4.26 -29.50
N SER A 214 3.79 3.53 -29.59
CA SER A 214 3.46 2.64 -30.70
C SER A 214 4.56 1.63 -31.02
N PHE A 215 5.26 1.15 -29.99
CA PHE A 215 6.41 0.25 -30.10
C PHE A 215 7.55 0.79 -30.98
N LEU A 216 7.61 2.12 -31.15
CA LEU A 216 8.71 2.75 -31.86
C LEU A 216 10.00 2.51 -31.06
N GLN A 217 10.89 1.73 -31.63
CA GLN A 217 12.26 1.66 -31.17
C GLN A 217 12.88 3.05 -31.26
N ASN A 218 13.69 3.43 -30.30
CA ASN A 218 14.46 4.66 -30.37
C ASN A 218 15.32 4.62 -31.64
N SER A 219 14.89 5.34 -32.66
CA SER A 219 15.61 5.42 -33.94
C SER A 219 16.66 6.51 -33.81
N VAL A 220 17.89 6.19 -34.19
CA VAL A 220 18.97 7.17 -34.27
C VAL A 220 19.01 7.66 -35.72
N LEU A 221 18.73 8.94 -35.95
CA LEU A 221 18.91 9.58 -37.25
C LEU A 221 20.31 10.19 -37.29
N ALA A 222 21.19 9.61 -38.08
CA ALA A 222 22.50 10.17 -38.34
C ALA A 222 22.39 11.22 -39.46
N ILE A 223 22.82 12.45 -39.17
CA ILE A 223 22.84 13.57 -40.16
C ILE A 223 24.27 14.11 -40.31
N PRO A 224 24.66 14.55 -41.51
CA PRO A 224 25.98 15.18 -41.73
C PRO A 224 26.11 16.45 -40.89
N ARG A 225 27.26 16.64 -40.25
CA ARG A 225 27.58 17.82 -39.43
C ARG A 225 27.61 19.07 -40.30
N GLN A 226 26.89 20.09 -39.87
CA GLN A 226 26.78 21.35 -40.63
C GLN A 226 27.68 22.48 -40.09
N SER A 227 28.14 22.46 -38.83
CA SER A 227 29.00 23.48 -38.24
C SER A 227 29.71 23.02 -36.99
N ASP A 228 30.83 23.71 -36.61
CA ASP A 228 31.68 23.31 -35.47
C ASP A 228 31.17 23.72 -34.08
N ASP A 229 30.09 24.50 -33.99
CA ASP A 229 29.64 25.11 -32.69
C ASP A 229 28.64 24.25 -31.87
N ASP A 230 28.21 23.07 -32.36
CA ASP A 230 27.00 22.41 -31.86
C ASP A 230 27.20 21.24 -30.87
N SER A 231 28.43 21.00 -30.39
CA SER A 231 28.69 19.88 -29.45
C SER A 231 27.99 20.04 -28.08
N ASN A 232 27.76 21.28 -27.62
CA ASN A 232 27.09 21.58 -26.38
C ASN A 232 25.55 21.45 -26.53
N GLU A 233 25.00 21.88 -27.66
CA GLU A 233 23.59 21.75 -27.98
C GLU A 233 23.16 20.28 -28.16
N PHE A 234 24.07 19.44 -28.65
CA PHE A 234 23.85 18.00 -28.73
C PHE A 234 23.76 17.35 -27.33
N ALA A 235 24.61 17.74 -26.40
CA ALA A 235 24.58 17.23 -25.02
C ALA A 235 23.31 17.67 -24.28
N GLU A 236 22.86 18.91 -24.49
CA GLU A 236 21.59 19.43 -23.94
C GLU A 236 20.37 18.72 -24.56
N ASN A 237 20.39 18.47 -25.88
CA ASN A 237 19.36 17.72 -26.57
C ASN A 237 19.28 16.27 -26.10
N LEU A 238 20.41 15.59 -25.85
CA LEU A 238 20.48 14.24 -25.30
C LEU A 238 19.86 14.19 -23.89
N THR A 239 20.13 15.19 -23.07
CA THR A 239 19.54 15.31 -21.72
C THR A 239 18.02 15.59 -21.78
N SER A 240 17.59 16.34 -22.79
CA SER A 240 16.16 16.62 -23.04
C SER A 240 15.36 15.41 -23.56
N LEU A 241 16.06 14.41 -24.10
CA LEU A 241 15.46 13.18 -24.62
C LEU A 241 15.19 12.11 -23.53
N GLN A 242 15.72 12.34 -22.32
CA GLN A 242 15.47 11.46 -21.18
C GLN A 242 14.16 11.84 -20.47
N GLY A 243 13.18 10.96 -20.47
CA GLY A 243 11.91 11.11 -19.75
C GLY A 243 10.66 10.79 -20.57
N ASP A 244 9.55 10.59 -19.89
CA ASP A 244 8.28 10.12 -20.49
C ASP A 244 7.69 11.04 -21.56
N LEU A 245 7.95 12.34 -21.50
CA LEU A 245 7.45 13.32 -22.49
C LEU A 245 8.21 13.30 -23.81
N ASN A 246 9.37 12.62 -23.86
CA ASN A 246 10.28 12.66 -25.00
C ASN A 246 10.30 11.37 -25.82
N SER A 247 9.42 10.42 -25.55
CA SER A 247 9.36 9.10 -26.17
C SER A 247 9.09 9.10 -27.68
N TYR A 248 8.78 10.26 -28.26
CA TYR A 248 8.59 10.43 -29.71
C TYR A 248 9.75 11.14 -30.41
N LYS A 249 10.82 11.48 -29.70
CA LYS A 249 11.94 12.21 -30.28
C LYS A 249 12.90 11.24 -30.95
N ILE A 250 13.18 11.48 -32.20
CA ILE A 250 14.27 10.82 -32.95
C ILE A 250 15.58 11.45 -32.48
N LEU A 251 16.50 10.62 -31.96
CA LEU A 251 17.83 11.07 -31.64
C LEU A 251 18.56 11.40 -32.96
N THR A 252 18.87 12.68 -33.20
CA THR A 252 19.70 13.11 -34.35
C THR A 252 21.15 13.12 -33.93
N VAL A 253 22.00 12.42 -34.66
CA VAL A 253 23.45 12.42 -34.47
C VAL A 253 24.11 13.00 -35.69
N GLU A 254 24.92 14.04 -35.51
CA GLU A 254 25.69 14.62 -36.59
C GLU A 254 27.02 13.86 -36.78
N PHE A 255 27.42 13.68 -38.01
CA PHE A 255 28.68 13.02 -38.33
C PHE A 255 29.47 13.82 -39.37
N SER A 256 30.79 13.83 -39.26
CA SER A 256 31.69 14.58 -40.16
C SER A 256 32.14 13.73 -41.37
N SER A 257 32.17 12.42 -41.24
CA SER A 257 32.60 11.48 -42.25
C SER A 257 31.71 10.24 -42.26
N LYS A 258 31.61 9.55 -43.42
CA LYS A 258 30.87 8.28 -43.49
C LYS A 258 31.41 7.19 -42.54
N GLU A 259 32.65 7.30 -42.15
CA GLU A 259 33.31 6.35 -41.23
C GLU A 259 32.92 6.61 -39.77
N ASP A 260 32.43 7.82 -39.46
CA ASP A 260 31.99 8.26 -38.10
C ASP A 260 30.50 8.01 -37.83
N ILE A 261 29.79 7.38 -38.77
CA ILE A 261 28.34 7.07 -38.59
C ILE A 261 28.23 6.10 -37.40
N PRO A 262 27.51 6.49 -36.31
CA PRO A 262 27.33 5.63 -35.19
C PRO A 262 26.63 4.33 -35.64
N GLN A 263 27.26 3.20 -35.38
CA GLN A 263 26.60 1.90 -35.55
C GLN A 263 25.59 1.70 -34.41
N VAL A 264 24.33 1.67 -34.79
CA VAL A 264 23.26 1.25 -33.86
C VAL A 264 23.38 -0.25 -33.68
N LEU A 265 23.98 -0.70 -32.59
CA LEU A 265 23.85 -2.06 -32.14
C LEU A 265 22.40 -2.27 -31.69
N SER A 266 21.61 -2.92 -32.53
CA SER A 266 20.27 -3.35 -32.13
C SER A 266 20.44 -4.40 -31.02
N LEU A 267 20.22 -3.98 -29.79
CA LEU A 267 19.94 -4.91 -28.72
C LEU A 267 18.64 -5.62 -29.10
N ASN A 268 18.70 -6.92 -29.34
CA ASN A 268 17.60 -7.74 -29.87
C ASN A 268 16.27 -7.39 -29.19
N SER A 269 15.38 -6.74 -29.93
CA SER A 269 14.06 -6.29 -29.45
C SER A 269 13.09 -7.46 -29.21
N GLU A 270 13.26 -8.58 -29.91
CA GLU A 270 12.38 -9.75 -29.77
C GLU A 270 12.44 -10.39 -28.37
N ASP A 271 13.57 -10.29 -27.69
CA ASP A 271 13.78 -10.89 -26.36
C ASP A 271 13.28 -9.98 -25.20
N TYR A 272 13.09 -8.68 -25.49
CA TYR A 272 12.74 -7.69 -24.46
C TYR A 272 11.30 -7.84 -23.93
N THR A 273 10.34 -7.97 -24.83
CA THR A 273 8.93 -8.13 -24.47
C THR A 273 8.73 -9.45 -23.70
N THR A 274 9.36 -10.51 -24.14
CA THR A 274 9.35 -11.82 -23.46
C THR A 274 9.95 -11.72 -22.06
N ARG A 275 11.02 -10.98 -21.88
CA ARG A 275 11.63 -10.75 -20.56
C ARG A 275 10.70 -9.97 -19.63
N VAL A 276 10.10 -8.89 -20.10
CA VAL A 276 9.18 -8.08 -19.29
C VAL A 276 7.97 -8.91 -18.85
N THR A 277 7.37 -9.69 -19.76
CA THR A 277 6.22 -10.56 -19.42
C THR A 277 6.62 -11.68 -18.45
N THR A 278 7.78 -12.29 -18.63
CA THR A 278 8.29 -13.34 -17.71
C THR A 278 8.54 -12.79 -16.30
N VAL A 279 9.12 -11.59 -16.20
CA VAL A 279 9.34 -10.91 -14.91
C VAL A 279 8.01 -10.59 -14.26
N ALA A 280 7.05 -10.00 -15.00
CA ALA A 280 5.72 -9.68 -14.50
C ALA A 280 4.98 -10.92 -13.96
N ASP A 281 5.04 -12.05 -14.69
CA ASP A 281 4.44 -13.31 -14.26
C ASP A 281 5.12 -13.88 -13.01
N THR A 282 6.43 -13.77 -12.92
CA THR A 282 7.20 -14.17 -11.70
C THR A 282 6.79 -13.33 -10.51
N CYS A 283 6.65 -12.01 -10.69
CA CYS A 283 6.19 -11.09 -9.64
C CYS A 283 4.77 -11.44 -9.19
N ARG A 284 3.85 -11.64 -10.13
CA ARG A 284 2.48 -12.07 -9.86
C ARG A 284 2.45 -13.33 -9.00
N LYS A 285 3.17 -14.36 -9.38
CA LYS A 285 3.23 -15.63 -8.64
C LYS A 285 3.79 -15.47 -7.22
N ALA A 286 4.82 -14.65 -7.04
CA ALA A 286 5.41 -14.38 -5.73
C ALA A 286 4.42 -13.65 -4.81
N ILE A 287 3.71 -12.63 -5.31
CA ILE A 287 2.73 -11.86 -4.55
C ILE A 287 1.56 -12.77 -4.14
N VAL A 288 0.96 -13.48 -5.09
CA VAL A 288 -0.20 -14.36 -4.84
C VAL A 288 0.13 -15.45 -3.83
N ARG A 289 1.32 -16.06 -3.92
CA ARG A 289 1.78 -17.07 -2.95
C ARG A 289 1.87 -16.51 -1.54
N THR A 290 2.32 -15.28 -1.38
CA THR A 290 2.42 -14.62 -0.07
C THR A 290 1.05 -14.44 0.58
N TYR A 291 0.00 -14.26 -0.23
CA TYR A 291 -1.39 -14.20 0.23
C TYR A 291 -2.06 -15.57 0.39
N GLY A 292 -1.37 -16.66 0.05
CA GLY A 292 -1.91 -18.03 0.10
C GLY A 292 -3.00 -18.28 -0.94
N GLN A 293 -2.97 -17.56 -2.05
CA GLN A 293 -4.02 -17.55 -3.07
C GLN A 293 -3.65 -18.31 -4.36
N ASP A 294 -2.63 -19.17 -4.31
CA ASP A 294 -2.15 -19.96 -5.47
C ASP A 294 -3.27 -20.80 -6.13
N ALA A 295 -4.22 -21.29 -5.33
CA ALA A 295 -5.32 -22.10 -5.85
C ALA A 295 -6.24 -21.31 -6.79
N PHE A 296 -6.42 -20.00 -6.55
CA PHE A 296 -7.21 -19.15 -7.42
C PHE A 296 -6.54 -18.91 -8.78
N ILE A 297 -5.20 -18.79 -8.83
CA ILE A 297 -4.48 -18.70 -10.11
C ILE A 297 -4.70 -19.99 -10.92
N ARG A 298 -4.57 -21.16 -10.30
CA ARG A 298 -4.77 -22.44 -10.98
C ARG A 298 -6.19 -22.58 -11.53
N LEU A 299 -7.18 -22.01 -10.84
CA LEU A 299 -8.53 -21.93 -11.32
C LEU A 299 -8.63 -21.02 -12.55
N GLU A 300 -8.07 -19.82 -12.48
CA GLU A 300 -8.06 -18.84 -13.57
C GLU A 300 -7.33 -19.38 -14.82
N GLU A 301 -6.25 -20.11 -14.65
CA GLU A 301 -5.48 -20.75 -15.72
C GLU A 301 -6.17 -22.03 -16.28
N GLY A 302 -7.31 -22.43 -15.72
CA GLY A 302 -8.06 -23.62 -16.15
C GLY A 302 -7.40 -24.95 -15.79
N SER A 303 -6.32 -24.93 -15.02
CA SER A 303 -5.55 -26.14 -14.67
C SER A 303 -6.25 -27.05 -13.65
N LEU A 304 -7.27 -26.54 -12.95
CA LEU A 304 -8.08 -27.30 -11.98
C LEU A 304 -9.46 -27.72 -12.52
N GLY A 305 -9.81 -27.29 -13.75
CA GLY A 305 -11.15 -27.44 -14.30
C GLY A 305 -12.17 -26.47 -13.65
N PHE A 306 -13.22 -26.16 -14.38
CA PHE A 306 -14.30 -25.22 -13.94
C PHE A 306 -15.49 -25.95 -13.29
N GLY A 307 -15.30 -27.11 -12.69
CA GLY A 307 -16.36 -27.79 -11.96
C GLY A 307 -16.76 -26.98 -10.72
N SER A 308 -18.08 -26.87 -10.46
CA SER A 308 -18.61 -26.18 -9.26
C SER A 308 -18.00 -26.74 -7.96
N GLU A 309 -17.68 -28.00 -7.94
CA GLU A 309 -17.08 -28.71 -6.81
C GLU A 309 -15.63 -28.24 -6.55
N ALA A 310 -14.80 -28.07 -7.62
CA ALA A 310 -13.44 -27.57 -7.51
C ALA A 310 -13.41 -26.12 -6.97
N ILE A 311 -14.35 -25.28 -7.39
CA ILE A 311 -14.49 -23.92 -6.87
C ILE A 311 -14.86 -23.94 -5.38
N ALA A 312 -15.87 -24.76 -5.02
CA ALA A 312 -16.28 -24.91 -3.62
C ALA A 312 -15.14 -25.38 -2.71
N ASP A 313 -14.29 -26.28 -3.18
CA ASP A 313 -13.14 -26.77 -2.42
C ASP A 313 -12.08 -25.69 -2.23
N ILE A 314 -11.81 -24.85 -3.23
CA ILE A 314 -10.91 -23.68 -3.11
C ILE A 314 -11.45 -22.72 -2.07
N TYR A 315 -12.75 -22.40 -2.08
CA TYR A 315 -13.38 -21.53 -1.08
C TYR A 315 -13.27 -22.11 0.32
N ARG A 316 -13.55 -23.41 0.51
CA ARG A 316 -13.40 -24.10 1.80
C ARG A 316 -11.97 -24.06 2.30
N TYR A 317 -10.99 -24.35 1.40
CA TYR A 317 -9.58 -24.32 1.73
C TYR A 317 -9.11 -22.93 2.17
N TYR A 318 -9.46 -21.89 1.43
CA TYR A 318 -9.05 -20.53 1.76
C TYR A 318 -9.74 -20.03 3.04
N ASN A 319 -11.02 -20.34 3.24
CA ASN A 319 -11.71 -20.08 4.51
C ASN A 319 -11.03 -20.77 5.70
N PHE A 320 -10.59 -22.02 5.52
CA PHE A 320 -9.84 -22.75 6.55
C PHE A 320 -8.53 -22.06 6.90
N GLN A 321 -7.79 -21.59 5.90
CA GLN A 321 -6.55 -20.82 6.12
C GLN A 321 -6.79 -19.52 6.88
N LEU A 322 -7.91 -18.85 6.65
CA LEU A 322 -8.23 -17.56 7.27
C LEU A 322 -8.92 -17.69 8.64
N ARG A 323 -9.34 -18.89 9.03
CA ARG A 323 -10.03 -19.12 10.31
C ARG A 323 -9.23 -18.61 11.53
N PRO A 324 -7.92 -18.81 11.67
CA PRO A 324 -7.15 -18.27 12.80
C PRO A 324 -7.21 -16.75 12.85
N VAL A 325 -7.00 -16.08 11.73
CA VAL A 325 -7.03 -14.61 11.60
C VAL A 325 -8.42 -14.07 11.95
N ARG A 326 -9.48 -14.70 11.44
CA ARG A 326 -10.86 -14.29 11.72
C ARG A 326 -11.18 -14.40 13.21
N ARG A 327 -10.77 -15.49 13.85
CA ARG A 327 -10.95 -15.69 15.30
C ARG A 327 -10.16 -14.67 16.13
N GLU A 328 -8.98 -14.30 15.70
CA GLU A 328 -8.17 -13.28 16.37
C GLU A 328 -8.87 -11.92 16.33
N ILE A 329 -9.36 -11.52 15.15
CA ILE A 329 -10.12 -10.29 14.95
C ILE A 329 -11.42 -10.31 15.78
N GLU A 330 -12.20 -11.41 15.76
CA GLU A 330 -13.39 -11.56 16.57
C GLU A 330 -13.10 -11.43 18.06
N THR A 331 -12.08 -12.15 18.55
CA THR A 331 -11.66 -12.10 19.96
C THR A 331 -11.30 -10.69 20.38
N PHE A 332 -10.60 -9.97 19.53
CA PHE A 332 -10.25 -8.58 19.78
C PHE A 332 -11.50 -7.66 19.80
N LEU A 333 -12.41 -7.84 18.88
CA LEU A 333 -13.63 -7.02 18.77
C LEU A 333 -14.67 -7.35 19.86
N LYS A 334 -14.60 -8.51 20.50
CA LYS A 334 -15.43 -8.85 21.67
C LYS A 334 -15.23 -7.92 22.87
N GLN A 335 -14.17 -7.14 22.88
CA GLN A 335 -14.00 -6.05 23.87
C GLN A 335 -15.04 -4.93 23.69
N ILE A 336 -15.58 -4.76 22.48
CA ILE A 336 -16.63 -3.78 22.17
C ILE A 336 -17.99 -4.45 22.15
N ASP A 337 -18.10 -5.57 21.44
CA ASP A 337 -19.35 -6.30 21.26
C ASP A 337 -19.11 -7.79 21.55
N PRO A 338 -19.48 -8.28 22.73
CA PRO A 338 -19.31 -9.69 23.09
C PRO A 338 -20.02 -10.68 22.19
N THR A 339 -21.01 -10.22 21.41
CA THR A 339 -21.86 -11.05 20.52
C THR A 339 -21.38 -11.10 19.09
N ILE A 340 -20.26 -10.42 18.78
CA ILE A 340 -19.76 -10.33 17.42
C ILE A 340 -19.27 -11.69 16.90
N GLU A 341 -19.76 -12.03 15.73
CA GLU A 341 -19.32 -13.17 14.93
C GLU A 341 -19.17 -12.72 13.48
N ILE A 342 -18.13 -13.19 12.80
CA ILE A 342 -17.90 -12.95 11.37
C ILE A 342 -18.22 -14.24 10.62
N ARG A 343 -19.20 -14.19 9.74
CA ARG A 343 -19.65 -15.36 8.98
C ARG A 343 -18.73 -15.65 7.81
N GLU A 344 -18.44 -16.92 7.56
CA GLU A 344 -17.60 -17.35 6.44
C GLU A 344 -18.33 -17.18 5.11
N VAL A 345 -17.58 -16.82 4.05
CA VAL A 345 -18.12 -16.85 2.66
C VAL A 345 -18.48 -18.26 2.29
N GLN A 346 -19.69 -18.46 1.77
CA GLN A 346 -20.11 -19.74 1.21
C GLN A 346 -20.20 -19.65 -0.31
N TYR A 347 -19.75 -20.71 -1.01
CA TYR A 347 -19.94 -20.83 -2.45
C TYR A 347 -21.26 -21.54 -2.74
N GLY A 348 -22.16 -20.89 -3.48
CA GLY A 348 -23.42 -21.48 -3.92
C GLY A 348 -24.52 -21.47 -2.87
N GLY A 349 -24.51 -20.52 -1.94
CA GLY A 349 -25.62 -20.23 -1.02
C GLY A 349 -26.71 -19.38 -1.66
#